data_f9ebced6a53ef9b8ba846bb0a24f6c64
#
_entry.id   f9ebced6a53ef9b8ba846bb0a24f6c64
#
_cell.length_a   1.000
_cell.length_b   1.000
_cell.length_c   1.000
_cell.angle_alpha   90.00
_cell.angle_beta   90.00
_cell.angle_gamma   90.00
#
_symmetry.space_group_name_H-M   'P 1'
#
loop_
_entity.id
_entity.type
_entity.pdbx_description
1 polymer ?
#
loop_
_entity_poly.entity_id
_entity_poly.type
_entity_poly.pdbx_seq_one_letter_code
_entity_poly.pdbx_strand_id
1 'polypeptide(L)'
;MKHKFFRILSFLGISLLKTKNLNQLIEIEENVKDLIYFSGKNKGLNIKNIKSQINQDIFVLYTLNWKRNGFFVEFGATNGVDLSNTYLLEKDFGWKGILSEPNPYWKEAIIKNRKTH
;
A
#
# COMPACT_ATOMS: atom_id res chain seq x y z
N MET A 1 -7.14 -14.50 0.49
CA MET A 1 -7.22 -13.04 0.62
C MET A 1 -7.70 -12.57 2.00
N LYS A 2 -8.67 -13.27 2.62
CA LYS A 2 -9.26 -12.88 3.93
C LYS A 2 -8.26 -12.80 5.09
N HIS A 3 -7.26 -13.68 5.19
CA HIS A 3 -6.28 -13.68 6.29
C HIS A 3 -5.23 -12.55 6.26
N LYS A 4 -5.03 -11.91 5.12
CA LYS A 4 -3.98 -10.89 4.98
C LYS A 4 -4.38 -9.53 5.56
N PHE A 5 -5.65 -9.18 5.48
CA PHE A 5 -6.18 -7.91 6.00
C PHE A 5 -6.30 -7.89 7.54
N PHE A 6 -6.54 -9.05 8.14
CA PHE A 6 -6.55 -9.20 9.61
C PHE A 6 -5.24 -8.72 10.27
N ARG A 7 -4.11 -8.88 9.57
CA ARG A 7 -2.81 -8.40 10.04
C ARG A 7 -2.71 -6.87 10.03
N ILE A 8 -3.36 -6.20 9.10
CA ILE A 8 -3.39 -4.73 9.03
C ILE A 8 -4.24 -4.16 10.16
N LEU A 9 -5.40 -4.72 10.43
CA LEU A 9 -6.27 -4.28 11.52
C LEU A 9 -5.60 -4.46 12.89
N SER A 10 -4.85 -5.54 13.10
CA SER A 10 -4.07 -5.73 14.32
C SER A 10 -2.96 -4.69 14.48
N PHE A 11 -2.36 -4.26 13.37
CA PHE A 11 -1.36 -3.19 13.34
C PHE A 11 -1.96 -1.82 13.67
N LEU A 12 -3.22 -1.58 13.28
CA LEU A 12 -3.96 -0.35 13.61
C LEU A 12 -4.45 -0.29 15.06
N GLY A 13 -4.08 -1.28 15.89
CA GLY A 13 -4.50 -1.34 17.29
C GLY A 13 -5.98 -1.61 17.49
N ILE A 14 -6.70 -2.03 16.44
CA ILE A 14 -8.11 -2.42 16.52
C ILE A 14 -8.16 -3.83 17.11
N SER A 15 -8.49 -3.92 18.39
CA SER A 15 -8.65 -5.20 19.08
C SER A 15 -9.96 -5.86 18.65
N LEU A 16 -9.87 -6.78 17.69
CA LEU A 16 -10.98 -7.61 17.23
C LEU A 16 -11.21 -8.87 18.09
N LEU A 17 -10.48 -8.99 19.20
CA LEU A 17 -10.40 -10.23 19.99
C LEU A 17 -11.67 -10.61 20.75
N LYS A 18 -12.74 -9.80 20.70
CA LYS A 18 -13.97 -10.07 21.45
C LYS A 18 -15.19 -10.43 20.59
N THR A 19 -15.07 -10.46 19.27
CA THR A 19 -16.20 -10.81 18.41
C THR A 19 -16.25 -12.33 18.21
N LYS A 20 -17.31 -12.94 18.68
CA LYS A 20 -17.53 -14.41 18.55
C LYS A 20 -18.05 -14.84 17.18
N ASN A 21 -18.30 -13.90 16.26
CA ASN A 21 -18.95 -14.16 14.98
C ASN A 21 -18.04 -13.76 13.80
N LEU A 22 -17.63 -14.74 13.00
CA LEU A 22 -16.79 -14.55 11.82
C LEU A 22 -17.42 -13.56 10.81
N ASN A 23 -18.75 -13.59 10.64
CA ASN A 23 -19.43 -12.72 9.71
C ASN A 23 -19.34 -11.25 10.15
N GLN A 24 -19.44 -10.97 11.45
CA GLN A 24 -19.25 -9.63 12.00
C GLN A 24 -17.80 -9.14 11.79
N LEU A 25 -16.83 -10.02 11.91
CA LEU A 25 -15.43 -9.68 11.66
C LEU A 25 -15.18 -9.32 10.19
N ILE A 26 -15.79 -10.06 9.27
CA ILE A 26 -15.70 -9.79 7.83
C ILE A 26 -16.36 -8.45 7.51
N GLU A 27 -17.53 -8.19 8.05
CA GLU A 27 -18.26 -6.92 7.85
C GLU A 27 -17.46 -5.71 8.39
N ILE A 28 -16.87 -5.84 9.58
CA ILE A 28 -15.99 -4.80 10.15
C ILE A 28 -14.78 -4.56 9.26
N GLU A 29 -14.15 -5.63 8.77
CA GLU A 29 -13.00 -5.55 7.87
C GLU A 29 -13.34 -4.79 6.59
N GLU A 30 -14.47 -5.09 5.96
CA GLU A 30 -14.94 -4.41 4.75
C GLU A 30 -15.25 -2.94 5.00
N ASN A 31 -15.97 -2.64 6.08
CA ASN A 31 -16.28 -1.26 6.45
C ASN A 31 -15.05 -0.40 6.74
N VAL A 32 -14.07 -0.95 7.45
CA VAL A 32 -12.80 -0.24 7.72
C VAL A 32 -12.02 0.00 6.44
N LYS A 33 -11.98 -0.97 5.55
CA LYS A 33 -11.35 -0.83 4.25
C LYS A 33 -11.99 0.27 3.41
N ASP A 34 -13.32 0.30 3.37
CA ASP A 34 -14.08 1.31 2.63
C ASP A 34 -13.86 2.72 3.20
N LEU A 35 -13.82 2.85 4.52
CA LEU A 35 -13.50 4.11 5.19
C LEU A 35 -12.09 4.61 4.87
N ILE A 36 -11.11 3.72 4.88
CA ILE A 36 -9.73 4.06 4.52
C ILE A 36 -9.65 4.50 3.06
N TYR A 37 -10.28 3.76 2.14
CA TYR A 37 -10.30 4.12 0.73
C TYR A 37 -11.05 5.43 0.46
N PHE A 38 -12.17 5.65 1.12
CA PHE A 38 -12.91 6.90 1.04
C PHE A 38 -12.07 8.10 1.52
N SER A 39 -11.42 7.96 2.67
CA SER A 39 -10.49 8.97 3.18
C SER A 39 -9.35 9.25 2.19
N GLY A 40 -8.78 8.21 1.61
CA GLY A 40 -7.69 8.33 0.63
C GLY A 40 -8.13 8.96 -0.68
N LYS A 41 -9.33 8.64 -1.17
CA LYS A 41 -9.88 9.22 -2.40
C LYS A 41 -9.94 10.74 -2.33
N ASN A 42 -10.36 11.29 -1.21
CA ASN A 42 -10.40 12.73 -0.97
C ASN A 42 -9.00 13.37 -0.87
N LYS A 43 -7.95 12.56 -0.73
CA LYS A 43 -6.55 12.98 -0.69
C LYS A 43 -5.78 12.70 -1.99
N GLY A 44 -6.46 12.16 -3.00
CA GLY A 44 -5.87 11.88 -4.31
C GLY A 44 -5.46 10.42 -4.53
N LEU A 45 -5.93 9.50 -3.71
CA LEU A 45 -5.72 8.06 -3.90
C LEU A 45 -6.41 7.57 -5.18
N ASN A 46 -5.66 6.93 -6.05
CA ASN A 46 -6.19 6.15 -7.16
C ASN A 46 -6.06 4.65 -6.86
N ILE A 47 -7.17 3.98 -6.64
CA ILE A 47 -7.22 2.54 -6.31
C ILE A 47 -6.50 1.68 -7.36
N LYS A 48 -6.48 2.09 -8.63
CA LYS A 48 -5.78 1.37 -9.72
C LYS A 48 -4.26 1.33 -9.52
N ASN A 49 -3.71 2.27 -8.75
CA ASN A 49 -2.28 2.37 -8.47
C ASN A 49 -1.84 1.60 -7.22
N ILE A 50 -2.78 0.96 -6.51
CA ILE A 50 -2.46 0.05 -5.41
C ILE A 50 -1.87 -1.23 -6.02
N LYS A 51 -0.59 -1.47 -5.77
CA LYS A 51 0.15 -2.61 -6.32
C LYS A 51 0.67 -3.56 -5.26
N SER A 52 0.70 -3.13 -4.01
CA SER A 52 1.19 -3.92 -2.90
C SER A 52 0.35 -5.18 -2.65
N GLN A 53 0.99 -6.22 -2.15
CA GLN A 53 0.35 -7.53 -1.95
C GLN A 53 -0.71 -7.55 -0.86
N ILE A 54 -0.49 -6.76 0.20
CA ILE A 54 -1.35 -6.72 1.40
C ILE A 54 -1.63 -5.27 1.84
N ASN A 55 -1.72 -4.33 0.89
CA ASN A 55 -2.00 -2.92 1.12
C ASN A 55 -0.99 -2.20 2.03
N GLN A 56 0.30 -2.57 1.96
CA GLN A 56 1.37 -1.90 2.73
C GLN A 56 1.49 -0.42 2.36
N ASP A 57 1.33 -0.08 1.08
CA ASP A 57 1.30 1.28 0.56
C ASP A 57 0.16 2.11 1.19
N ILE A 58 -1.04 1.55 1.27
CA ILE A 58 -2.18 2.19 1.94
C ILE A 58 -1.93 2.35 3.43
N PHE A 59 -1.36 1.33 4.09
CA PHE A 59 -1.02 1.39 5.50
C PHE A 59 -0.07 2.55 5.80
N VAL A 60 0.98 2.71 5.00
CA VAL A 60 1.94 3.81 5.15
C VAL A 60 1.25 5.17 4.99
N LEU A 61 0.46 5.34 3.93
CA LEU A 61 -0.24 6.59 3.67
C LEU A 61 -1.23 6.95 4.76
N TYR A 62 -2.04 6.00 5.19
CA TYR A 62 -3.00 6.21 6.27
C TYR A 62 -2.32 6.58 7.58
N THR A 63 -1.27 5.84 7.98
CA THR A 63 -0.52 6.08 9.22
C THR A 63 0.17 7.44 9.23
N LEU A 64 0.65 7.89 8.06
CA LEU A 64 1.28 9.20 7.89
C LEU A 64 0.30 10.30 7.47
N ASN A 65 -1.00 10.10 7.72
CA ASN A 65 -2.06 11.05 7.41
C ASN A 65 -2.01 11.56 5.95
N TRP A 66 -1.87 10.61 5.00
CA TRP A 66 -1.82 10.86 3.56
C TRP A 66 -0.70 11.83 3.14
N LYS A 67 0.44 11.72 3.82
CA LYS A 67 1.61 12.56 3.58
C LYS A 67 2.01 12.54 2.11
N ARG A 68 2.26 13.74 1.56
CA ARG A 68 2.86 13.93 0.22
C ARG A 68 4.36 14.18 0.31
N ASN A 69 5.04 13.93 -0.83
CA ASN A 69 6.46 14.26 -1.01
C ASN A 69 7.37 13.63 0.05
N GLY A 70 7.06 12.39 0.43
CA GLY A 70 7.92 11.61 1.32
C GLY A 70 9.11 11.00 0.59
N PHE A 71 9.87 10.20 1.33
CA PHE A 71 11.01 9.44 0.80
C PHE A 71 10.88 7.97 1.16
N PHE A 72 11.17 7.07 0.22
CA PHE A 72 11.11 5.63 0.39
C PHE A 72 12.39 4.93 -0.05
N VAL A 73 12.57 3.72 0.45
CA VAL A 73 13.54 2.75 -0.07
C VAL A 73 12.81 1.43 -0.28
N GLU A 74 12.89 0.88 -1.48
CA GLU A 74 12.29 -0.40 -1.84
C GLU A 74 13.35 -1.35 -2.35
N PHE A 75 13.45 -2.52 -1.72
CA PHE A 75 14.32 -3.62 -2.14
C PHE A 75 13.52 -4.68 -2.90
N GLY A 76 14.10 -5.21 -3.98
CA GLY A 76 13.43 -6.20 -4.82
C GLY A 76 12.30 -5.57 -5.65
N ALA A 77 12.58 -4.42 -6.27
CA ALA A 77 11.59 -3.65 -7.00
C ALA A 77 11.08 -4.31 -8.30
N THR A 78 11.73 -5.37 -8.78
CA THR A 78 11.42 -6.10 -10.02
C THR A 78 11.17 -5.15 -11.21
N ASN A 79 9.99 -5.18 -11.84
CA ASN A 79 9.66 -4.26 -12.93
C ASN A 79 9.23 -2.85 -12.46
N GLY A 80 9.27 -2.60 -11.16
CA GLY A 80 8.88 -1.32 -10.54
C GLY A 80 7.39 -1.08 -10.39
N VAL A 81 6.54 -2.03 -10.77
CA VAL A 81 5.06 -1.93 -10.70
C VAL A 81 4.44 -3.08 -9.93
N ASP A 82 4.67 -4.31 -10.42
CA ASP A 82 4.00 -5.47 -9.87
C ASP A 82 4.47 -5.76 -8.46
N LEU A 83 3.51 -5.88 -7.55
CA LEU A 83 3.73 -6.10 -6.12
C LEU A 83 4.51 -4.98 -5.40
N SER A 84 4.74 -3.84 -6.06
CA SER A 84 5.48 -2.73 -5.47
C SER A 84 4.74 -2.11 -4.29
N ASN A 85 5.47 -1.88 -3.21
CA ASN A 85 4.97 -1.20 -2.01
C ASN A 85 5.06 0.32 -2.12
N THR A 86 5.71 0.85 -3.15
CA THR A 86 6.00 2.28 -3.30
C THR A 86 5.48 2.90 -4.58
N TYR A 87 4.93 2.09 -5.50
CA TYR A 87 4.37 2.59 -6.76
C TYR A 87 3.30 3.66 -6.54
N LEU A 88 2.32 3.38 -5.68
CA LEU A 88 1.25 4.31 -5.30
C LEU A 88 1.82 5.59 -4.66
N LEU A 89 2.80 5.45 -3.76
CA LEU A 89 3.44 6.58 -3.07
C LEU A 89 4.06 7.56 -4.08
N GLU A 90 4.76 7.04 -5.08
CA GLU A 90 5.36 7.85 -6.13
C GLU A 90 4.30 8.45 -7.06
N LYS A 91 3.37 7.64 -7.57
CA LYS A 91 2.43 8.06 -8.62
C LYS A 91 1.40 9.07 -8.16
N ASP A 92 0.80 8.86 -7.00
CA ASP A 92 -0.32 9.66 -6.53
C ASP A 92 0.08 10.69 -5.47
N PHE A 93 1.14 10.41 -4.71
CA PHE A 93 1.54 11.23 -3.57
C PHE A 93 2.88 11.94 -3.74
N GLY A 94 3.53 11.79 -4.89
CA GLY A 94 4.75 12.53 -5.24
C GLY A 94 5.97 12.17 -4.42
N TRP A 95 5.99 10.97 -3.82
CA TRP A 95 7.15 10.51 -3.08
C TRP A 95 8.32 10.24 -4.03
N LYS A 96 9.53 10.38 -3.52
CA LYS A 96 10.78 10.02 -4.19
C LYS A 96 11.51 8.97 -3.36
N GLY A 97 12.51 8.32 -3.94
CA GLY A 97 13.24 7.34 -3.15
C GLY A 97 14.32 6.61 -3.91
N ILE A 98 14.60 5.41 -3.44
CA ILE A 98 15.56 4.48 -4.03
C ILE A 98 14.83 3.18 -4.33
N LEU A 99 14.98 2.70 -5.56
CA LEU A 99 14.56 1.36 -5.95
C LEU A 99 15.82 0.51 -6.12
N SER A 100 15.91 -0.56 -5.36
CA SER A 100 17.02 -1.51 -5.42
C SER A 100 16.53 -2.83 -6.00
N GLU A 101 17.08 -3.21 -7.15
CA GLU A 101 16.80 -4.48 -7.81
C GLU A 101 18.14 -5.08 -8.32
N PRO A 102 18.61 -6.18 -7.72
CA PRO A 102 19.90 -6.75 -8.07
C PRO A 102 19.90 -7.45 -9.44
N ASN A 103 18.73 -7.85 -9.96
CA ASN A 103 18.65 -8.53 -11.25
C ASN A 103 18.63 -7.50 -12.39
N PRO A 104 19.71 -7.43 -13.22
CA PRO A 104 19.80 -6.46 -14.32
C PRO A 104 18.71 -6.62 -15.39
N TYR A 105 18.04 -7.76 -15.44
CA TYR A 105 16.90 -8.00 -16.34
C TYR A 105 15.79 -6.95 -16.18
N TRP A 106 15.58 -6.46 -14.98
CA TRP A 106 14.51 -5.52 -14.67
C TRP A 106 14.85 -4.05 -14.90
N LYS A 107 16.12 -3.73 -15.19
CA LYS A 107 16.60 -2.35 -15.28
C LYS A 107 15.77 -1.48 -16.24
N GLU A 108 15.55 -1.95 -17.46
CA GLU A 108 14.81 -1.19 -18.48
C GLU A 108 13.34 -1.00 -18.07
N ALA A 109 12.73 -2.02 -17.48
CA ALA A 109 11.36 -1.95 -17.00
C ALA A 109 11.20 -0.91 -15.88
N ILE A 110 12.13 -0.88 -14.93
CA ILE A 110 12.13 0.13 -13.85
C ILE A 110 12.25 1.53 -14.43
N ILE A 111 13.22 1.77 -15.31
CA ILE A 111 13.44 3.08 -15.94
C ILE A 111 12.19 3.55 -16.69
N LYS A 112 11.51 2.64 -17.37
CA LYS A 112 10.27 2.94 -18.10
C LYS A 112 9.10 3.25 -17.17
N ASN A 113 8.97 2.51 -16.08
CA ASN A 113 7.77 2.52 -15.24
C ASN A 113 7.84 3.54 -14.09
N ARG A 114 9.04 3.90 -13.65
CA ARG A 114 9.25 4.73 -12.46
C ARG A 114 10.05 6.00 -12.80
N LYS A 115 9.77 7.07 -12.06
CA LYS A 115 10.57 8.29 -12.10
C LYS A 115 11.79 8.19 -11.18
N THR A 116 11.64 7.45 -10.11
CA THR A 116 12.69 7.08 -9.16
C THR A 116 13.39 5.82 -9.62
N HIS A 117 14.69 5.84 -9.71
CA HIS A 117 15.54 4.69 -10.04
C HIS A 117 17.01 4.95 -9.64
#